data_371422eb3106d0db9d8ca89b5a24dfcc
#
_entry.id   371422eb3106d0db9d8ca89b5a24dfcc
#
_cell.length_a   1.000
_cell.length_b   1.000
_cell.length_c   1.000
_cell.angle_alpha   90.00
_cell.angle_beta   90.00
_cell.angle_gamma   90.00
#
_symmetry.space_group_name_H-M   'P 1'
#
loop_
_entity.id
_entity.type
_entity.pdbx_description
1 polymer ?
#
loop_
_entity_poly.entity_id
_entity_poly.type
_entity_poly.pdbx_seq_one_letter_code
_entity_poly.pdbx_strand_id
1 'polypeptide(L)'
;VSIINHTEAYLYFVLRQPKANFDNRALLLDWSGTQLSSYELNLIRSVNPPVIKATRQVLETSLSQDMMSNETHRRMVDSTIREHLERIIDHRGVSSLFVSGKAMENCQEWGKSFLNALAVGKKVRKGIFYESNVFAKGAVINANNELHGRNSYPYTIICEGRVGASIWMDTSVHGSKKVLMLAKEGSNWYDCRTTADLILDEASSIRLKIKKTGEKLTVFENISLDAFPKRPNKTTRVRLILTFTSEHTAMVRVQDLGFGEFFPSSG
;
A
#
# COMPACT_ATOMS: atom_id res chain seq x y z
N VAL A 1 2.28 -2.57 21.23
CA VAL A 1 2.79 -3.56 20.26
C VAL A 1 2.23 -3.20 18.91
N SER A 2 3.08 -2.90 17.92
CA SER A 2 2.65 -2.70 16.54
C SER A 2 2.84 -3.99 15.74
N ILE A 3 1.91 -4.27 14.83
CA ILE A 3 1.94 -5.43 13.94
C ILE A 3 2.13 -4.89 12.53
N ILE A 4 3.08 -5.47 11.79
CA ILE A 4 3.27 -5.18 10.37
C ILE A 4 3.15 -6.46 9.56
N ASN A 5 2.67 -6.35 8.32
CA ASN A 5 2.60 -7.49 7.40
C ASN A 5 3.96 -7.74 6.71
N HIS A 6 4.07 -8.86 5.99
CA HIS A 6 5.31 -9.22 5.29
C HIS A 6 5.69 -8.21 4.20
N THR A 7 4.72 -7.65 3.49
CA THR A 7 4.97 -6.64 2.44
C THR A 7 5.57 -5.37 3.03
N GLU A 8 5.06 -4.94 4.16
CA GLU A 8 5.58 -3.79 4.89
C GLU A 8 6.97 -4.07 5.49
N ALA A 9 7.16 -5.25 6.06
CA ALA A 9 8.47 -5.66 6.57
C ALA A 9 9.53 -5.70 5.45
N TYR A 10 9.21 -6.27 4.28
CA TYR A 10 10.08 -6.24 3.12
C TYR A 10 10.42 -4.80 2.69
N LEU A 11 9.44 -3.92 2.67
CA LEU A 11 9.64 -2.51 2.34
C LEU A 11 10.67 -1.86 3.27
N TYR A 12 10.53 -1.99 4.59
CA TYR A 12 11.48 -1.43 5.54
C TYR A 12 12.88 -2.05 5.42
N PHE A 13 12.96 -3.35 5.14
CA PHE A 13 14.23 -4.00 4.85
C PHE A 13 14.93 -3.36 3.65
N VAL A 14 14.22 -3.16 2.53
CA VAL A 14 14.78 -2.57 1.30
C VAL A 14 15.17 -1.12 1.50
N LEU A 15 14.37 -0.33 2.22
CA LEU A 15 14.68 1.08 2.51
C LEU A 15 15.97 1.27 3.32
N ARG A 16 16.44 0.23 3.99
CA ARG A 16 17.70 0.22 4.73
C ARG A 16 18.91 -0.17 3.86
N GLN A 17 18.67 -0.72 2.69
CA GLN A 17 19.73 -1.07 1.74
C GLN A 17 20.33 0.19 1.10
N PRO A 18 21.53 0.10 0.52
CA PRO A 18 22.07 1.16 -0.32
C PRO A 18 21.06 1.58 -1.39
N LYS A 19 20.85 2.90 -1.56
CA LYS A 19 19.83 3.44 -2.49
C LYS A 19 19.94 2.87 -3.91
N ALA A 20 21.14 2.54 -4.35
CA ALA A 20 21.38 1.92 -5.65
C ALA A 20 20.65 0.58 -5.83
N ASN A 21 20.35 -0.15 -4.73
CA ASN A 21 19.68 -1.45 -4.77
C ASN A 21 18.17 -1.34 -5.01
N PHE A 22 17.58 -0.17 -4.81
CA PHE A 22 16.15 0.09 -5.06
C PHE A 22 15.89 1.40 -5.83
N ASP A 23 16.87 1.83 -6.59
CA ASP A 23 16.82 3.10 -7.33
C ASP A 23 15.64 3.21 -8.31
N ASN A 24 15.12 2.08 -8.79
CA ASN A 24 13.91 2.00 -9.61
C ASN A 24 12.93 0.97 -9.03
N ARG A 25 13.26 -0.29 -9.20
CA ARG A 25 12.48 -1.45 -8.75
C ARG A 25 13.39 -2.41 -8.01
N ALA A 26 12.90 -3.01 -6.92
CA ALA A 26 13.56 -4.13 -6.25
C ALA A 26 12.57 -5.28 -6.14
N LEU A 27 13.04 -6.50 -6.31
CA LEU A 27 12.25 -7.72 -6.17
C LEU A 27 12.78 -8.56 -5.02
N LEU A 28 11.89 -9.30 -4.36
CA LEU A 28 12.21 -10.39 -3.45
C LEU A 28 11.45 -11.63 -3.91
N LEU A 29 12.15 -12.75 -4.05
CA LEU A 29 11.57 -14.08 -4.08
C LEU A 29 11.77 -14.71 -2.71
N ASP A 30 10.67 -15.03 -2.04
CA ASP A 30 10.70 -15.65 -0.72
C ASP A 30 10.04 -17.02 -0.75
N TRP A 31 10.76 -18.00 -0.29
CA TRP A 31 10.23 -19.35 -0.05
C TRP A 31 10.47 -19.75 1.41
N SER A 32 9.69 -19.09 2.27
CA SER A 32 9.63 -19.39 3.69
C SER A 32 8.37 -20.23 3.99
N GLY A 33 8.57 -21.49 4.36
CA GLY A 33 7.46 -22.42 4.60
C GLY A 33 6.96 -23.09 3.31
N THR A 34 5.62 -23.11 3.11
CA THR A 34 4.95 -23.83 2.01
C THR A 34 4.59 -22.93 0.83
N GLN A 35 4.86 -21.64 0.90
CA GLN A 35 4.51 -20.69 -0.16
C GLN A 35 5.75 -20.08 -0.79
N LEU A 36 5.81 -20.13 -2.11
CA LEU A 36 6.72 -19.31 -2.90
C LEU A 36 6.00 -18.01 -3.24
N SER A 37 6.55 -16.89 -2.79
CA SER A 37 5.97 -15.57 -3.01
C SER A 37 7.00 -14.63 -3.63
N SER A 38 6.52 -13.68 -4.44
CA SER A 38 7.33 -12.54 -4.87
C SER A 38 6.81 -11.25 -4.24
N TYR A 39 7.72 -10.36 -3.95
CA TYR A 39 7.43 -9.01 -3.48
C TYR A 39 8.12 -8.04 -4.43
N GLU A 40 7.40 -7.03 -4.85
CA GLU A 40 7.91 -6.00 -5.74
C GLU A 40 7.83 -4.64 -5.06
N LEU A 41 8.93 -3.91 -5.04
CA LEU A 41 9.00 -2.53 -4.62
C LEU A 41 9.24 -1.65 -5.83
N ASN A 42 8.39 -0.65 -6.04
CA ASN A 42 8.47 0.34 -7.10
C ASN A 42 8.64 1.74 -6.52
N LEU A 43 9.61 2.50 -7.03
CA LEU A 43 9.81 3.90 -6.70
C LEU A 43 9.26 4.80 -7.81
N ILE A 44 8.19 5.53 -7.51
CA ILE A 44 7.49 6.45 -8.42
C ILE A 44 7.95 7.87 -8.10
N ARG A 45 8.74 8.48 -9.01
CA ARG A 45 9.31 9.83 -8.85
C ARG A 45 8.51 10.92 -9.55
N SER A 46 7.48 10.57 -10.31
CA SER A 46 6.67 11.52 -11.08
C SER A 46 5.73 12.38 -10.23
N VAL A 47 5.70 12.15 -8.93
CA VAL A 47 4.89 12.86 -7.92
C VAL A 47 5.76 13.39 -6.79
N ASN A 48 5.27 14.39 -6.06
CA ASN A 48 5.97 14.97 -4.92
C ASN A 48 5.04 14.96 -3.68
N PRO A 49 5.44 14.35 -2.56
CA PRO A 49 6.65 13.53 -2.40
C PRO A 49 6.64 12.27 -3.28
N PRO A 50 7.82 11.71 -3.62
CA PRO A 50 7.88 10.44 -4.35
C PRO A 50 7.18 9.31 -3.60
N VAL A 51 6.60 8.37 -4.35
CA VAL A 51 5.87 7.24 -3.77
C VAL A 51 6.69 5.96 -3.87
N ILE A 52 6.75 5.21 -2.78
CA ILE A 52 7.22 3.82 -2.79
C ILE A 52 6.00 2.93 -2.64
N LYS A 53 5.79 2.08 -3.65
CA LYS A 53 4.72 1.07 -3.65
C LYS A 53 5.33 -0.32 -3.52
N ALA A 54 4.89 -1.08 -2.52
CA ALA A 54 5.24 -2.49 -2.37
C ALA A 54 3.99 -3.37 -2.58
N THR A 55 4.15 -4.45 -3.34
CA THR A 55 3.08 -5.42 -3.61
C THR A 55 3.60 -6.84 -3.41
N ARG A 56 2.71 -7.77 -3.09
CA ARG A 56 2.98 -9.20 -2.95
C ARG A 56 2.18 -9.99 -3.97
N GLN A 57 2.77 -11.06 -4.49
CA GLN A 57 2.09 -12.08 -5.28
C GLN A 57 2.53 -13.47 -4.80
N VAL A 58 1.58 -14.34 -4.51
CA VAL A 58 1.85 -15.76 -4.26
C VAL A 58 2.00 -16.45 -5.61
N LEU A 59 3.12 -17.17 -5.81
CA LEU A 59 3.42 -17.88 -7.06
C LEU A 59 2.98 -19.33 -7.00
N GLU A 60 3.25 -19.98 -5.87
CA GLU A 60 2.94 -21.38 -5.63
C GLU A 60 2.58 -21.59 -4.16
N THR A 61 1.56 -22.37 -3.88
CA THR A 61 0.99 -22.54 -2.53
C THR A 61 1.21 -23.90 -1.89
N SER A 62 1.68 -24.90 -2.65
CA SER A 62 1.77 -26.28 -2.19
C SER A 62 3.19 -26.86 -2.23
N LEU A 63 4.19 -26.00 -2.04
CA LEU A 63 5.57 -26.41 -2.04
C LEU A 63 6.01 -26.90 -0.65
N SER A 64 6.61 -28.09 -0.60
CA SER A 64 7.35 -28.58 0.56
C SER A 64 8.85 -28.45 0.30
N GLN A 65 9.63 -28.12 1.33
CA GLN A 65 11.09 -28.09 1.22
C GLN A 65 11.68 -29.45 0.83
N ASP A 66 11.00 -30.57 1.19
CA ASP A 66 11.41 -31.91 0.83
C ASP A 66 11.34 -32.17 -0.68
N MET A 67 10.50 -31.41 -1.40
CA MET A 67 10.45 -31.48 -2.87
C MET A 67 11.79 -31.06 -3.51
N MET A 68 12.58 -30.22 -2.82
CA MET A 68 13.87 -29.77 -3.33
C MET A 68 14.95 -30.86 -3.34
N SER A 69 14.72 -32.02 -2.70
CA SER A 69 15.57 -33.20 -2.87
C SER A 69 15.37 -33.87 -4.21
N ASN A 70 14.23 -33.67 -4.88
CA ASN A 70 13.88 -34.29 -6.18
C ASN A 70 14.24 -33.34 -7.34
N GLU A 71 15.04 -33.82 -8.28
CA GLU A 71 15.49 -33.03 -9.42
C GLU A 71 14.35 -32.58 -10.34
N THR A 72 13.31 -33.39 -10.53
CA THR A 72 12.15 -33.02 -11.36
C THR A 72 11.38 -31.86 -10.72
N HIS A 73 11.17 -31.89 -9.40
CA HIS A 73 10.52 -30.78 -8.70
C HIS A 73 11.37 -29.51 -8.73
N ARG A 74 12.69 -29.61 -8.57
CA ARG A 74 13.60 -28.45 -8.70
C ARG A 74 13.48 -27.80 -10.08
N ARG A 75 13.43 -28.59 -11.15
CA ARG A 75 13.25 -28.08 -12.52
C ARG A 75 11.89 -27.40 -12.71
N MET A 76 10.82 -27.96 -12.12
CA MET A 76 9.50 -27.36 -12.15
C MET A 76 9.50 -25.99 -11.45
N VAL A 77 10.06 -25.89 -10.25
CA VAL A 77 10.17 -24.63 -9.51
C VAL A 77 11.03 -23.61 -10.27
N ASP A 78 12.16 -24.02 -10.82
CA ASP A 78 13.03 -23.17 -11.65
C ASP A 78 12.27 -22.59 -12.86
N SER A 79 11.49 -23.43 -13.55
CA SER A 79 10.65 -22.99 -14.67
C SER A 79 9.56 -22.01 -14.22
N THR A 80 8.87 -22.31 -13.12
CA THR A 80 7.82 -21.43 -12.56
C THR A 80 8.37 -20.06 -12.19
N ILE A 81 9.53 -20.02 -11.52
CA ILE A 81 10.21 -18.77 -11.18
C ILE A 81 10.60 -18.00 -12.45
N ARG A 82 11.19 -18.69 -13.44
CA ARG A 82 11.58 -18.07 -14.71
C ARG A 82 10.37 -17.41 -15.40
N GLU A 83 9.30 -18.17 -15.61
CA GLU A 83 8.09 -17.67 -16.27
C GLU A 83 7.48 -16.47 -15.54
N HIS A 84 7.50 -16.49 -14.21
CA HIS A 84 7.04 -15.36 -13.42
C HIS A 84 7.94 -14.14 -13.60
N LEU A 85 9.26 -14.32 -13.49
CA LEU A 85 10.21 -13.22 -13.64
C LEU A 85 10.18 -12.63 -15.05
N GLU A 86 9.99 -13.45 -16.09
CA GLU A 86 9.82 -12.96 -17.47
C GLU A 86 8.57 -12.08 -17.65
N ARG A 87 7.49 -12.36 -16.90
CA ARG A 87 6.27 -11.54 -16.93
C ARG A 87 6.43 -10.21 -16.21
N ILE A 88 7.10 -10.19 -15.04
CA ILE A 88 7.20 -8.99 -14.20
C ILE A 88 8.41 -8.12 -14.53
N ILE A 89 9.51 -8.72 -15.01
CA ILE A 89 10.70 -7.95 -15.39
C ILE A 89 10.63 -7.63 -16.89
N ASP A 90 10.06 -6.46 -17.17
CA ASP A 90 9.99 -5.90 -18.51
C ASP A 90 11.35 -5.31 -18.96
N HIS A 91 11.35 -4.61 -20.09
CA HIS A 91 12.52 -3.94 -20.66
C HIS A 91 13.24 -2.95 -19.71
N ARG A 92 12.54 -2.45 -18.66
CA ARG A 92 13.12 -1.53 -17.69
C ARG A 92 14.07 -2.21 -16.71
N GLY A 93 13.96 -3.54 -16.58
CA GLY A 93 14.72 -4.31 -15.62
C GLY A 93 14.41 -3.95 -14.15
N VAL A 94 15.19 -4.49 -13.24
CA VAL A 94 15.14 -4.21 -11.81
C VAL A 94 16.51 -3.79 -11.30
N SER A 95 16.54 -3.04 -10.21
CA SER A 95 17.80 -2.67 -9.56
C SER A 95 18.44 -3.89 -8.92
N SER A 96 17.70 -4.62 -8.10
CA SER A 96 18.18 -5.80 -7.39
C SER A 96 17.09 -6.87 -7.29
N LEU A 97 17.52 -8.12 -7.20
CA LEU A 97 16.71 -9.25 -6.81
C LEU A 97 17.26 -9.79 -5.48
N PHE A 98 16.41 -9.80 -4.46
CA PHE A 98 16.68 -10.52 -3.22
C PHE A 98 16.02 -11.89 -3.28
N VAL A 99 16.65 -12.88 -2.69
CA VAL A 99 16.08 -14.21 -2.51
C VAL A 99 16.16 -14.60 -1.04
N SER A 100 15.11 -15.22 -0.51
CA SER A 100 14.98 -15.54 0.90
C SER A 100 14.27 -16.89 1.09
N GLY A 101 14.46 -17.45 2.27
CA GLY A 101 13.92 -18.76 2.62
C GLY A 101 14.94 -19.91 2.41
N LYS A 102 14.82 -20.93 3.26
CA LYS A 102 15.79 -22.04 3.29
C LYS A 102 15.91 -22.77 1.94
N ALA A 103 14.80 -22.92 1.22
CA ALA A 103 14.81 -23.56 -0.09
C ALA A 103 15.53 -22.75 -1.17
N MET A 104 15.68 -21.43 -0.97
CA MET A 104 16.40 -20.52 -1.88
C MET A 104 17.87 -20.37 -1.54
N GLU A 105 18.35 -20.93 -0.42
CA GLU A 105 19.73 -20.77 0.05
C GLU A 105 20.77 -21.17 -0.99
N ASN A 106 20.52 -22.29 -1.71
CA ASN A 106 21.41 -22.79 -2.76
C ASN A 106 20.78 -22.66 -4.17
N CYS A 107 19.97 -21.61 -4.41
CA CYS A 107 19.30 -21.45 -5.69
C CYS A 107 20.28 -21.34 -6.89
N GLN A 108 21.53 -20.98 -6.67
CA GLN A 108 22.57 -20.94 -7.69
C GLN A 108 22.89 -22.34 -8.26
N GLU A 109 22.66 -23.39 -7.50
CA GLU A 109 22.92 -24.77 -7.93
C GLU A 109 21.80 -25.32 -8.80
N TRP A 110 20.54 -25.04 -8.43
CA TRP A 110 19.36 -25.64 -9.09
C TRP A 110 18.59 -24.66 -10.00
N GLY A 111 18.66 -23.35 -9.72
CA GLY A 111 17.89 -22.30 -10.41
C GLY A 111 18.51 -21.80 -11.71
N LYS A 112 19.12 -22.68 -12.50
CA LYS A 112 19.89 -22.29 -13.71
C LYS A 112 19.02 -21.59 -14.75
N SER A 113 17.76 -21.99 -14.89
CA SER A 113 16.87 -21.45 -15.92
C SER A 113 16.49 -19.99 -15.61
N PHE A 114 16.04 -19.71 -14.39
CA PHE A 114 15.67 -18.33 -14.04
C PHE A 114 16.90 -17.42 -13.92
N LEU A 115 18.04 -17.93 -13.42
CA LEU A 115 19.27 -17.15 -13.32
C LEU A 115 19.79 -16.75 -14.71
N ASN A 116 19.79 -17.69 -15.67
CA ASN A 116 20.14 -17.38 -17.05
C ASN A 116 19.19 -16.39 -17.70
N ALA A 117 17.87 -16.51 -17.46
CA ALA A 117 16.89 -15.57 -17.97
C ALA A 117 17.11 -14.13 -17.44
N LEU A 118 17.62 -13.99 -16.22
CA LEU A 118 17.99 -12.69 -15.63
C LEU A 118 19.31 -12.13 -16.16
N ALA A 119 20.27 -13.01 -16.48
CA ALA A 119 21.55 -12.60 -17.07
C ALA A 119 21.38 -12.06 -18.48
N VAL A 120 20.45 -12.63 -19.26
CA VAL A 120 20.13 -12.18 -20.63
C VAL A 120 19.55 -10.77 -20.57
N GLY A 121 20.16 -9.83 -21.31
CA GLY A 121 19.73 -8.44 -21.39
C GLY A 121 19.98 -7.62 -20.11
N LYS A 122 20.79 -8.11 -19.16
CA LYS A 122 21.12 -7.41 -17.90
C LYS A 122 19.87 -6.93 -17.14
N LYS A 123 18.89 -7.80 -17.05
CA LYS A 123 17.59 -7.47 -16.40
C LYS A 123 17.71 -7.10 -14.93
N VAL A 124 18.75 -7.59 -14.23
CA VAL A 124 19.08 -7.21 -12.85
C VAL A 124 20.40 -6.43 -12.86
N ARG A 125 20.35 -5.15 -12.45
CA ARG A 125 21.49 -4.23 -12.65
C ARG A 125 22.56 -4.32 -11.57
N LYS A 126 22.16 -4.55 -10.29
CA LYS A 126 23.09 -4.54 -9.14
C LYS A 126 23.42 -5.92 -8.61
N GLY A 127 22.60 -6.91 -8.91
CA GLY A 127 22.85 -8.28 -8.55
C GLY A 127 21.71 -8.98 -7.84
N ILE A 128 21.96 -10.28 -7.59
CA ILE A 128 21.06 -11.17 -6.87
C ILE A 128 21.67 -11.41 -5.49
N PHE A 129 20.91 -11.15 -4.44
CA PHE A 129 21.37 -11.23 -3.06
C PHE A 129 20.54 -12.25 -2.29
N TYR A 130 21.20 -13.26 -1.71
CA TYR A 130 20.55 -14.11 -0.72
C TYR A 130 20.50 -13.38 0.63
N GLU A 131 19.30 -13.31 1.22
CA GLU A 131 19.07 -12.65 2.49
C GLU A 131 18.23 -13.53 3.41
N SER A 132 18.80 -13.94 4.53
CA SER A 132 18.06 -14.65 5.58
C SER A 132 17.22 -13.68 6.41
N ASN A 133 16.06 -14.15 6.87
CA ASN A 133 15.22 -13.45 7.84
C ASN A 133 14.81 -12.02 7.41
N VAL A 134 14.52 -11.81 6.12
CA VAL A 134 14.17 -10.49 5.55
C VAL A 134 13.05 -9.83 6.33
N PHE A 135 11.98 -10.55 6.63
CA PHE A 135 10.82 -9.99 7.33
C PHE A 135 11.13 -9.63 8.79
N ALA A 136 11.89 -10.47 9.50
CA ALA A 136 12.32 -10.16 10.86
C ALA A 136 13.23 -8.93 10.90
N LYS A 137 14.18 -8.82 9.96
CA LYS A 137 15.03 -7.63 9.81
C LYS A 137 14.18 -6.37 9.56
N GLY A 138 13.21 -6.46 8.66
CA GLY A 138 12.31 -5.35 8.35
C GLY A 138 11.44 -4.92 9.55
N ALA A 139 10.90 -5.89 10.29
CA ALA A 139 10.12 -5.63 11.49
C ALA A 139 10.95 -4.92 12.58
N VAL A 140 12.20 -5.36 12.80
CA VAL A 140 13.12 -4.70 13.75
C VAL A 140 13.44 -3.28 13.31
N ILE A 141 13.65 -3.05 11.99
CA ILE A 141 13.90 -1.71 11.47
C ILE A 141 12.69 -0.81 11.73
N ASN A 142 11.46 -1.28 11.46
CA ASN A 142 10.26 -0.52 11.73
C ASN A 142 10.12 -0.17 13.23
N ALA A 143 10.24 -1.18 14.10
CA ALA A 143 10.14 -0.98 15.53
C ALA A 143 11.18 0.04 16.06
N ASN A 144 12.42 -0.03 15.57
CA ASN A 144 13.46 0.93 15.91
C ASN A 144 13.13 2.36 15.42
N ASN A 145 12.55 2.49 14.24
CA ASN A 145 12.12 3.78 13.71
C ASN A 145 10.97 4.38 14.55
N GLU A 146 9.99 3.57 14.96
CA GLU A 146 8.89 4.00 15.82
C GLU A 146 9.40 4.47 17.18
N LEU A 147 10.28 3.69 17.84
CA LEU A 147 10.86 4.02 19.14
C LEU A 147 11.64 5.33 19.13
N HIS A 148 12.30 5.66 18.03
CA HIS A 148 13.16 6.84 17.94
C HIS A 148 12.51 8.01 17.16
N GLY A 149 11.23 7.91 16.84
CA GLY A 149 10.52 8.95 16.06
C GLY A 149 11.11 9.15 14.65
N ARG A 150 11.80 8.15 14.10
CA ARG A 150 12.47 8.21 12.79
C ARG A 150 11.58 7.74 11.64
N ASN A 151 10.25 7.86 11.79
CA ASN A 151 9.28 7.42 10.78
C ASN A 151 9.21 8.34 9.55
N SER A 152 10.09 9.33 9.47
CA SER A 152 10.11 10.28 8.37
C SER A 152 10.98 9.77 7.24
N TYR A 153 10.38 9.04 6.32
CA TYR A 153 10.97 8.78 5.02
C TYR A 153 10.60 9.90 4.04
N PRO A 154 11.48 10.24 3.08
CA PRO A 154 11.17 11.24 2.05
C PRO A 154 10.22 10.69 0.97
N TYR A 155 9.44 9.69 1.31
CA TYR A 155 8.55 8.95 0.42
C TYR A 155 7.16 8.78 1.06
N THR A 156 6.11 8.84 0.23
CA THR A 156 4.81 8.29 0.61
C THR A 156 4.87 6.77 0.44
N ILE A 157 4.58 6.02 1.51
CA ILE A 157 4.63 4.56 1.52
C ILE A 157 3.25 4.01 1.25
N ILE A 158 3.14 3.16 0.23
CA ILE A 158 1.92 2.42 -0.14
C ILE A 158 2.24 0.94 -0.22
N CYS A 159 1.59 0.16 0.60
CA CYS A 159 1.65 -1.30 0.59
C CYS A 159 0.32 -1.86 1.11
N GLU A 160 0.19 -3.17 1.13
CA GLU A 160 -0.94 -3.85 1.75
C GLU A 160 -1.20 -3.30 3.16
N GLY A 161 -2.46 -3.01 3.47
CA GLY A 161 -2.85 -2.39 4.73
C GLY A 161 -2.78 -0.85 4.78
N ARG A 162 -2.32 -0.19 3.70
CA ARG A 162 -2.23 1.27 3.61
C ARG A 162 -3.26 1.86 2.64
N VAL A 163 -3.91 2.95 3.06
CA VAL A 163 -4.86 3.69 2.21
C VAL A 163 -4.15 4.23 0.97
N GLY A 164 -4.63 3.84 -0.21
CA GLY A 164 -4.05 4.19 -1.50
C GLY A 164 -4.56 5.52 -2.10
N ALA A 165 -5.25 6.36 -1.32
CA ALA A 165 -5.79 7.63 -1.81
C ALA A 165 -5.89 8.66 -0.69
N SER A 166 -5.78 9.94 -1.05
CA SER A 166 -6.22 11.04 -0.17
C SER A 166 -7.66 11.40 -0.47
N ILE A 167 -8.47 11.60 0.58
CA ILE A 167 -9.89 12.01 0.49
C ILE A 167 -10.08 13.28 1.29
N TRP A 168 -10.65 14.32 0.67
CA TRP A 168 -10.92 15.60 1.33
C TRP A 168 -12.16 16.28 0.76
N MET A 169 -12.60 17.33 1.42
CA MET A 169 -13.67 18.21 0.96
C MET A 169 -13.35 19.68 1.23
N ASP A 170 -13.94 20.57 0.46
CA ASP A 170 -13.90 21.99 0.75
C ASP A 170 -14.95 22.32 1.80
N THR A 171 -14.58 23.15 2.73
CA THR A 171 -15.44 23.66 3.81
C THR A 171 -15.26 25.17 3.96
N SER A 172 -16.11 25.79 4.75
CA SER A 172 -15.95 27.18 5.16
C SER A 172 -15.91 27.27 6.70
N VAL A 173 -14.92 27.97 7.22
CA VAL A 173 -14.79 28.24 8.64
C VAL A 173 -14.71 29.76 8.82
N HIS A 174 -15.71 30.33 9.50
CA HIS A 174 -15.86 31.80 9.68
C HIS A 174 -15.77 32.57 8.34
N GLY A 175 -16.44 32.06 7.29
CA GLY A 175 -16.44 32.66 5.96
C GLY A 175 -15.16 32.39 5.12
N SER A 176 -14.14 31.82 5.70
CA SER A 176 -12.90 31.48 4.99
C SER A 176 -12.93 30.05 4.44
N LYS A 177 -12.56 29.87 3.15
CA LYS A 177 -12.44 28.54 2.54
C LYS A 177 -11.33 27.74 3.22
N LYS A 178 -11.64 26.52 3.61
CA LYS A 178 -10.73 25.56 4.23
C LYS A 178 -10.87 24.20 3.55
N VAL A 179 -9.83 23.41 3.64
CA VAL A 179 -9.83 22.00 3.21
C VAL A 179 -9.93 21.13 4.45
N LEU A 180 -10.93 20.27 4.48
CA LEU A 180 -11.07 19.25 5.51
C LEU A 180 -10.53 17.93 4.96
N MET A 181 -9.38 17.48 5.47
CA MET A 181 -8.81 16.18 5.13
C MET A 181 -9.57 15.09 5.89
N LEU A 182 -10.15 14.14 5.15
CA LEU A 182 -10.91 13.02 5.72
C LEU A 182 -10.07 11.74 5.79
N ALA A 183 -9.22 11.51 4.79
CA ALA A 183 -8.24 10.41 4.80
C ALA A 183 -6.97 10.86 4.08
N LYS A 184 -5.83 10.46 4.62
CA LYS A 184 -4.52 10.71 4.02
C LYS A 184 -3.97 9.41 3.45
N GLU A 185 -3.45 9.47 2.22
CA GLU A 185 -2.73 8.35 1.60
C GLU A 185 -1.57 7.87 2.49
N GLY A 186 -1.33 6.57 2.50
CA GLY A 186 -0.28 5.95 3.32
C GLY A 186 -0.65 5.72 4.78
N SER A 187 -1.82 6.17 5.25
CA SER A 187 -2.33 5.83 6.59
C SER A 187 -2.76 4.36 6.64
N ASN A 188 -2.70 3.73 7.82
CA ASN A 188 -3.28 2.40 8.02
C ASN A 188 -4.81 2.49 7.87
N TRP A 189 -5.40 1.65 7.02
CA TRP A 189 -6.84 1.73 6.74
C TRP A 189 -7.69 1.46 8.00
N TYR A 190 -7.27 0.57 8.87
CA TYR A 190 -7.98 0.21 10.11
C TYR A 190 -7.94 1.31 11.18
N ASP A 191 -6.96 2.21 11.14
CA ASP A 191 -6.86 3.39 12.01
C ASP A 191 -7.49 4.64 11.38
N CYS A 192 -7.81 4.58 10.09
CA CYS A 192 -8.29 5.73 9.34
C CYS A 192 -9.79 5.92 9.56
N ARG A 193 -10.13 6.69 10.60
CA ARG A 193 -11.48 7.12 10.92
C ARG A 193 -11.50 8.62 11.13
N THR A 194 -12.39 9.31 10.43
CA THR A 194 -12.59 10.75 10.59
C THR A 194 -14.05 11.03 10.84
N THR A 195 -14.31 11.90 11.81
CA THR A 195 -15.66 12.40 12.13
C THR A 195 -15.62 13.91 12.08
N ALA A 196 -16.58 14.52 11.38
CA ALA A 196 -16.70 15.95 11.27
C ALA A 196 -18.17 16.37 11.38
N ASP A 197 -18.44 17.36 12.23
CA ASP A 197 -19.75 17.99 12.33
C ASP A 197 -19.76 19.24 11.43
N LEU A 198 -20.75 19.32 10.56
CA LEU A 198 -20.88 20.33 9.51
C LEU A 198 -22.27 20.99 9.61
N ILE A 199 -22.34 22.26 9.27
CA ILE A 199 -23.60 22.97 9.04
C ILE A 199 -23.77 23.11 7.53
N LEU A 200 -24.94 22.70 7.02
CA LEU A 200 -25.24 22.82 5.60
C LEU A 200 -25.61 24.27 5.26
N ASP A 201 -24.97 24.81 4.22
CA ASP A 201 -25.22 26.13 3.67
C ASP A 201 -25.66 25.98 2.20
N GLU A 202 -26.98 25.96 1.98
CA GLU A 202 -27.64 25.75 0.67
C GLU A 202 -27.15 24.52 -0.09
N ALA A 203 -26.68 23.50 0.64
CA ALA A 203 -26.09 22.32 0.04
C ALA A 203 -27.12 21.18 -0.10
N SER A 204 -27.32 20.69 -1.30
CA SER A 204 -28.11 19.47 -1.60
C SER A 204 -27.24 18.20 -1.62
N SER A 205 -25.92 18.33 -1.59
CA SER A 205 -24.98 17.22 -1.58
C SER A 205 -23.67 17.60 -0.92
N ILE A 206 -22.97 16.60 -0.40
CA ILE A 206 -21.58 16.73 0.06
C ILE A 206 -20.67 16.21 -1.05
N ARG A 207 -19.76 17.06 -1.54
CA ARG A 207 -18.81 16.71 -2.58
C ARG A 207 -17.48 16.31 -1.97
N LEU A 208 -17.08 15.07 -2.16
CA LEU A 208 -15.78 14.55 -1.81
C LEU A 208 -14.82 14.66 -2.99
N LYS A 209 -13.56 14.94 -2.71
CA LYS A 209 -12.45 14.94 -3.66
C LYS A 209 -11.55 13.77 -3.31
N ILE A 210 -11.25 12.92 -4.29
CA ILE A 210 -10.47 11.71 -4.13
C ILE A 210 -9.30 11.76 -5.10
N LYS A 211 -8.09 11.64 -4.59
CA LYS A 211 -6.88 11.56 -5.41
C LYS A 211 -6.14 10.29 -5.05
N LYS A 212 -6.06 9.35 -6.00
CA LYS A 212 -5.28 8.12 -5.83
C LYS A 212 -3.79 8.44 -5.84
N THR A 213 -3.05 7.72 -5.01
CA THR A 213 -1.61 7.88 -4.89
C THR A 213 -0.92 7.58 -6.22
N GLY A 214 -0.06 8.48 -6.66
CA GLY A 214 0.65 8.38 -7.93
C GLY A 214 -0.14 8.86 -9.15
N GLU A 215 -1.44 9.17 -9.00
CA GLU A 215 -2.25 9.74 -10.08
C GLU A 215 -2.27 11.29 -10.02
N LYS A 216 -2.40 11.91 -11.18
CA LYS A 216 -2.54 13.38 -11.28
C LYS A 216 -3.98 13.86 -11.19
N LEU A 217 -4.92 13.00 -11.56
CA LEU A 217 -6.34 13.33 -11.62
C LEU A 217 -7.00 13.24 -10.24
N THR A 218 -7.91 14.18 -9.96
CA THR A 218 -8.80 14.15 -8.80
C THR A 218 -10.19 13.73 -9.29
N VAL A 219 -10.76 12.73 -8.66
CA VAL A 219 -12.13 12.27 -8.90
C VAL A 219 -13.05 12.93 -7.88
N PHE A 220 -14.30 13.18 -8.25
CA PHE A 220 -15.32 13.79 -7.40
C PHE A 220 -16.43 12.80 -7.15
N GLU A 221 -16.80 12.62 -5.88
CA GLU A 221 -17.95 11.84 -5.45
C GLU A 221 -18.95 12.76 -4.73
N ASN A 222 -20.23 12.65 -5.08
CA ASN A 222 -21.27 13.45 -4.49
C ASN A 222 -22.18 12.55 -3.65
N ILE A 223 -22.34 12.90 -2.38
CA ILE A 223 -23.26 12.24 -1.45
C ILE A 223 -24.53 13.07 -1.43
N SER A 224 -25.65 12.55 -1.94
CA SER A 224 -26.93 13.24 -1.91
C SER A 224 -27.43 13.40 -0.46
N LEU A 225 -28.04 14.53 -0.20
CA LEU A 225 -28.73 14.86 1.06
C LEU A 225 -30.24 14.88 0.89
N ASP A 226 -30.79 14.36 -0.20
CA ASP A 226 -32.23 14.39 -0.50
C ASP A 226 -33.09 13.65 0.54
N ALA A 227 -32.50 12.69 1.26
CA ALA A 227 -33.16 11.97 2.35
C ALA A 227 -33.30 12.80 3.65
N PHE A 228 -32.61 13.94 3.73
CA PHE A 228 -32.68 14.81 4.93
C PHE A 228 -33.89 15.74 4.89
N PRO A 229 -34.45 16.07 6.06
CA PRO A 229 -35.54 17.03 6.14
C PRO A 229 -35.15 18.38 5.54
N LYS A 230 -36.03 18.96 4.72
CA LYS A 230 -35.84 20.31 4.20
C LYS A 230 -36.04 21.33 5.31
N ARG A 231 -34.99 22.05 5.63
CA ARG A 231 -34.96 23.07 6.66
C ARG A 231 -34.44 24.40 6.08
N PRO A 232 -34.70 25.53 6.75
CA PRO A 232 -34.06 26.80 6.38
C PRO A 232 -32.56 26.69 6.31
N ASN A 233 -31.92 27.51 5.47
CA ASN A 233 -30.48 27.51 5.32
C ASN A 233 -29.77 27.68 6.68
N LYS A 234 -28.65 26.95 6.87
CA LYS A 234 -27.83 26.93 8.10
C LYS A 234 -28.53 26.39 9.35
N THR A 235 -29.68 25.72 9.20
CA THR A 235 -30.37 25.03 10.30
C THR A 235 -30.31 23.51 10.23
N THR A 236 -29.46 22.98 9.40
CA THR A 236 -29.19 21.54 9.32
C THR A 236 -27.75 21.28 9.70
N ARG A 237 -27.55 20.60 10.82
CA ARG A 237 -26.23 20.11 11.25
C ARG A 237 -26.15 18.64 10.97
N VAL A 238 -25.09 18.23 10.31
CA VAL A 238 -24.82 16.82 9.97
C VAL A 238 -23.49 16.38 10.52
N ARG A 239 -23.40 15.09 10.85
CA ARG A 239 -22.16 14.42 11.20
C ARG A 239 -21.74 13.53 10.03
N LEU A 240 -20.61 13.86 9.44
CA LEU A 240 -19.95 13.03 8.44
C LEU A 240 -18.96 12.11 9.17
N ILE A 241 -19.07 10.81 8.90
CA ILE A 241 -18.16 9.78 9.43
C ILE A 241 -17.59 9.04 8.23
N LEU A 242 -16.26 9.10 8.06
CA LEU A 242 -15.54 8.30 7.08
C LEU A 242 -14.78 7.20 7.81
N THR A 243 -14.94 5.97 7.34
CA THR A 243 -14.21 4.77 7.81
C THR A 243 -13.79 3.95 6.61
N PHE A 244 -12.90 2.98 6.81
CA PHE A 244 -12.53 2.02 5.79
C PHE A 244 -12.93 0.61 6.21
N THR A 245 -13.31 -0.22 5.25
CA THR A 245 -13.54 -1.67 5.42
C THR A 245 -12.39 -2.49 4.84
N SER A 246 -11.56 -1.88 4.00
CA SER A 246 -10.29 -2.39 3.48
C SER A 246 -9.44 -1.22 2.99
N GLU A 247 -8.19 -1.45 2.63
CA GLU A 247 -7.33 -0.42 2.03
C GLU A 247 -7.87 0.20 0.73
N HIS A 248 -8.87 -0.44 0.11
CA HIS A 248 -9.46 -0.01 -1.17
C HIS A 248 -10.90 0.48 -1.04
N THR A 249 -11.56 0.27 0.11
CA THR A 249 -12.99 0.55 0.26
C THR A 249 -13.24 1.47 1.45
N ALA A 250 -13.64 2.71 1.15
CA ALA A 250 -14.10 3.67 2.14
C ALA A 250 -15.63 3.64 2.28
N MET A 251 -16.13 3.78 3.50
CA MET A 251 -17.53 3.99 3.82
C MET A 251 -17.73 5.39 4.37
N VAL A 252 -18.72 6.08 3.85
CA VAL A 252 -19.14 7.39 4.35
C VAL A 252 -20.55 7.29 4.88
N ARG A 253 -20.75 7.70 6.12
CA ARG A 253 -22.06 7.85 6.75
C ARG A 253 -22.29 9.32 7.05
N VAL A 254 -23.49 9.80 6.73
CA VAL A 254 -23.92 11.14 7.11
C VAL A 254 -25.16 11.00 8.02
N GLN A 255 -25.13 11.63 9.16
CA GLN A 255 -26.20 11.61 10.15
C GLN A 255 -26.76 13.03 10.36
N ASP A 256 -28.07 13.16 10.40
CA ASP A 256 -28.70 14.40 10.80
C ASP A 256 -28.62 14.58 12.34
N LEU A 257 -28.00 15.64 12.79
CA LEU A 257 -27.88 15.97 14.20
C LEU A 257 -28.97 16.94 14.68
N GLY A 258 -29.82 17.37 13.74
CA GLY A 258 -30.77 18.45 14.06
C GLY A 258 -30.09 19.78 14.34
N PHE A 259 -30.88 20.76 14.76
CA PHE A 259 -30.40 22.09 15.14
C PHE A 259 -31.30 22.70 16.26
N GLY A 260 -31.05 22.22 17.46
CA GLY A 260 -31.85 22.62 18.66
C GLY A 260 -33.27 22.00 18.67
N GLU A 261 -34.11 22.52 19.54
CA GLU A 261 -35.48 22.01 19.74
C GLU A 261 -36.40 22.23 18.52
N PHE A 262 -36.20 23.31 17.78
CA PHE A 262 -37.00 23.63 16.60
C PHE A 262 -36.77 22.72 15.40
N PHE A 263 -35.60 22.13 15.32
CA PHE A 263 -35.19 21.22 14.23
C PHE A 263 -34.55 19.95 14.80
N PRO A 264 -35.35 19.05 15.40
CA PRO A 264 -34.83 17.83 16.01
C PRO A 264 -34.17 16.94 14.96
N SER A 265 -33.25 16.08 15.41
CA SER A 265 -32.62 15.08 14.56
C SER A 265 -33.66 14.12 13.97
N SER A 266 -33.46 13.71 12.74
CA SER A 266 -34.29 12.69 12.06
C SER A 266 -33.73 11.28 12.18
N GLY A 267 -32.58 11.09 12.84
CA GLY A 267 -31.90 9.80 13.05
C GLY A 267 -30.63 9.65 12.25
#